data_9e7655a0f256e2af661ad3d15a6de864
#
_entry.id   9e7655a0f256e2af661ad3d15a6de864
#
_cell.length_a   1.000
_cell.length_b   1.000
_cell.length_c   1.000
_cell.angle_alpha   90.00
_cell.angle_beta   90.00
_cell.angle_gamma   90.00
#
_symmetry.space_group_name_H-M   'P 1'
#
loop_
_entity.id
_entity.type
_entity.pdbx_description
1 polymer ?
#
loop_
_entity_poly.entity_id
_entity_poly.type
_entity_poly.pdbx_seq_one_letter_code
_entity_poly.pdbx_strand_id
1 'polypeptide(L)'
;MEDRALEPIIQVKNLTHTYGAGTPFQRNAVDHMSFEVQEGEFLGIIGHTGSGKSTLIQHLNGLLQPTEGQILLHGKDIWAEPKKIRDVRFRVGLVFQYPEYQLFEETVYKDIAFGPANQGKTGEELDHAVREAAKLVGIRDEQLEKSPF
;
A
#
# COMPACT_ATOMS: atom_id res chain seq x y z
N MET A 1 -2.99 -14.62 33.45
CA MET A 1 -3.48 -14.08 32.15
C MET A 1 -2.23 -13.72 31.40
N GLU A 2 -1.78 -14.59 30.52
CA GLU A 2 -0.66 -14.26 29.64
C GLU A 2 -1.12 -13.18 28.68
N ASP A 3 -0.47 -12.03 28.77
CA ASP A 3 -0.54 -10.97 27.78
C ASP A 3 -0.03 -11.56 26.45
N ARG A 4 -0.93 -12.06 25.61
CA ARG A 4 -0.60 -12.32 24.21
C ARG A 4 -0.32 -10.96 23.61
N ALA A 5 0.94 -10.57 23.55
CA ALA A 5 1.37 -9.46 22.72
C ALA A 5 0.75 -9.68 21.33
N LEU A 6 -0.17 -8.81 20.94
CA LEU A 6 -0.81 -8.91 19.63
C LEU A 6 0.30 -8.83 18.58
N GLU A 7 0.35 -9.83 17.72
CA GLU A 7 1.35 -9.85 16.64
C GLU A 7 1.10 -8.63 15.73
N PRO A 8 2.10 -7.77 15.49
CA PRO A 8 1.90 -6.58 14.69
C PRO A 8 1.50 -6.93 13.26
N ILE A 9 0.60 -6.11 12.69
CA ILE A 9 0.13 -6.31 11.31
C ILE A 9 1.26 -6.07 10.29
N ILE A 10 2.11 -5.07 10.53
CA ILE A 10 3.30 -4.78 9.73
C ILE A 10 4.52 -4.69 10.66
N GLN A 11 5.62 -5.32 10.28
CA GLN A 11 6.93 -5.14 10.90
C GLN A 11 7.96 -4.77 9.83
N VAL A 12 8.68 -3.70 10.06
CA VAL A 12 9.84 -3.29 9.28
C VAL A 12 11.09 -3.58 10.09
N LYS A 13 12.02 -4.35 9.53
CA LYS A 13 13.23 -4.80 10.22
C LYS A 13 14.47 -4.39 9.44
N ASN A 14 15.25 -3.45 9.99
CA ASN A 14 16.51 -2.96 9.44
C ASN A 14 16.41 -2.60 7.93
N LEU A 15 15.30 -1.97 7.55
CA LEU A 15 15.05 -1.59 6.17
C LEU A 15 16.07 -0.59 5.68
N THR A 16 16.79 -0.94 4.63
CA THR A 16 17.65 -0.03 3.86
C THR A 16 17.23 -0.04 2.41
N HIS A 17 17.15 1.13 1.80
CA HIS A 17 16.95 1.29 0.37
C HIS A 17 17.95 2.26 -0.23
N THR A 18 18.76 1.76 -1.16
CA THR A 18 19.83 2.49 -1.83
C THR A 18 19.48 2.69 -3.30
N TYR A 19 19.32 3.94 -3.72
CA TYR A 19 19.25 4.28 -5.14
C TYR A 19 20.64 4.35 -5.74
N GLY A 20 20.78 3.91 -6.99
CA GLY A 20 22.03 4.01 -7.74
C GLY A 20 23.19 3.21 -7.13
N ALA A 21 22.91 2.07 -6.49
CA ALA A 21 23.94 1.22 -5.90
C ALA A 21 25.06 0.91 -6.90
N GLY A 22 26.33 1.07 -6.46
CA GLY A 22 27.50 0.86 -7.29
C GLY A 22 27.83 1.98 -8.27
N THR A 23 27.12 3.11 -8.22
CA THR A 23 27.41 4.31 -9.03
C THR A 23 27.90 5.47 -8.18
N PRO A 24 28.56 6.52 -8.77
CA PRO A 24 28.92 7.74 -8.04
C PRO A 24 27.73 8.51 -7.45
N PHE A 25 26.50 8.19 -7.86
CA PHE A 25 25.25 8.82 -7.40
C PHE A 25 24.51 7.98 -6.36
N GLN A 26 25.19 7.01 -5.76
CA GLN A 26 24.62 6.15 -4.72
C GLN A 26 24.12 6.99 -3.53
N ARG A 27 22.86 6.74 -3.12
CA ARG A 27 22.24 7.41 -1.99
C ARG A 27 21.29 6.47 -1.25
N ASN A 28 21.45 6.40 0.09
CA ASN A 28 20.46 5.75 0.92
C ASN A 28 19.24 6.68 1.09
N ALA A 29 18.09 6.24 0.63
CA ALA A 29 16.83 6.95 0.83
C ALA A 29 16.16 6.53 2.15
N VAL A 30 16.38 5.29 2.57
CA VAL A 30 16.00 4.73 3.88
C VAL A 30 17.24 4.02 4.39
N ASP A 31 17.54 4.16 5.68
CA ASP A 31 18.77 3.64 6.29
C ASP A 31 18.46 2.95 7.62
N HIS A 32 18.58 1.62 7.68
CA HIS A 32 18.42 0.73 8.84
C HIS A 32 17.16 1.01 9.69
N MET A 33 16.04 1.35 9.03
CA MET A 33 14.81 1.71 9.73
C MET A 33 14.09 0.45 10.24
N SER A 34 13.64 0.50 11.50
CA SER A 34 12.85 -0.56 12.12
C SER A 34 11.69 0.04 12.90
N PHE A 35 10.49 -0.50 12.71
CA PHE A 35 9.29 -0.15 13.45
C PHE A 35 8.20 -1.22 13.25
N GLU A 36 7.15 -1.12 14.03
CA GLU A 36 5.98 -2.00 13.97
C GLU A 36 4.70 -1.18 13.89
N VAL A 37 3.68 -1.75 13.27
CA VAL A 37 2.32 -1.19 13.22
C VAL A 37 1.37 -2.25 13.74
N GLN A 38 0.59 -1.89 14.76
CA GLN A 38 -0.41 -2.78 15.35
C GLN A 38 -1.72 -2.72 14.57
N GLU A 39 -2.57 -3.74 14.73
CA GLU A 39 -3.92 -3.69 14.17
C GLU A 39 -4.71 -2.52 14.78
N GLY A 40 -5.37 -1.72 13.91
CA GLY A 40 -6.13 -0.54 14.33
C GLY A 40 -5.29 0.68 14.71
N GLU A 41 -3.97 0.60 14.61
CA GLU A 41 -3.06 1.72 14.90
C GLU A 41 -3.08 2.77 13.79
N PHE A 42 -3.01 4.04 14.18
CA PHE A 42 -2.76 5.18 13.30
C PHE A 42 -1.34 5.72 13.53
N LEU A 43 -0.42 5.38 12.63
CA LEU A 43 0.99 5.76 12.72
C LEU A 43 1.29 6.99 11.85
N GLY A 44 1.79 8.07 12.46
CA GLY A 44 2.24 9.27 11.76
C GLY A 44 3.74 9.20 11.38
N ILE A 45 4.05 9.46 10.09
CA ILE A 45 5.44 9.55 9.59
C ILE A 45 5.75 11.01 9.28
N ILE A 46 6.69 11.61 10.02
CA ILE A 46 7.07 13.01 9.91
C ILE A 46 8.51 13.13 9.38
N GLY A 47 8.76 14.12 8.56
CA GLY A 47 10.09 14.42 8.02
C GLY A 47 10.03 15.46 6.91
N HIS A 48 11.16 16.11 6.63
CA HIS A 48 11.28 17.10 5.55
C HIS A 48 11.16 16.45 4.16
N THR A 49 10.99 17.26 3.12
CA THR A 49 10.99 16.78 1.72
C THR A 49 12.33 16.10 1.40
N GLY A 50 12.27 14.93 0.78
CA GLY A 50 13.45 14.13 0.45
C GLY A 50 14.03 13.29 1.61
N SER A 51 13.34 13.20 2.76
CA SER A 51 13.75 12.36 3.89
C SER A 51 13.42 10.86 3.74
N GLY A 52 12.93 10.43 2.58
CA GLY A 52 12.66 9.00 2.32
C GLY A 52 11.24 8.53 2.66
N LYS A 53 10.31 9.38 3.13
CA LYS A 53 8.95 8.97 3.50
C LYS A 53 8.22 8.23 2.39
N SER A 54 8.20 8.79 1.18
CA SER A 54 7.53 8.16 0.03
C SER A 54 8.19 6.84 -0.36
N THR A 55 9.52 6.76 -0.27
CA THR A 55 10.28 5.53 -0.50
C THR A 55 9.88 4.47 0.54
N LEU A 56 9.83 4.83 1.82
CA LEU A 56 9.42 3.93 2.89
C LEU A 56 8.01 3.36 2.65
N ILE A 57 7.02 4.23 2.37
CA ILE A 57 5.63 3.83 2.15
C ILE A 57 5.51 2.87 0.95
N GLN A 58 6.26 3.10 -0.13
CA GLN A 58 6.27 2.22 -1.30
C GLN A 58 6.87 0.83 -1.02
N HIS A 59 7.69 0.70 0.01
CA HIS A 59 8.15 -0.61 0.46
C HIS A 59 7.05 -1.39 1.19
N LEU A 60 6.18 -0.70 1.95
CA LEU A 60 5.16 -1.37 2.77
C LEU A 60 4.12 -2.13 1.92
N ASN A 61 3.87 -1.69 0.68
CA ASN A 61 2.95 -2.38 -0.24
C ASN A 61 3.68 -3.18 -1.35
N GLY A 62 5.01 -3.33 -1.25
CA GLY A 62 5.80 -4.08 -2.20
C GLY A 62 5.94 -3.44 -3.60
N LEU A 63 5.80 -2.11 -3.73
CA LEU A 63 6.19 -1.40 -4.96
C LEU A 63 7.70 -1.32 -5.10
N LEU A 64 8.42 -1.19 -3.99
CA LEU A 64 9.87 -1.23 -3.93
C LEU A 64 10.33 -2.44 -3.13
N GLN A 65 11.41 -3.07 -3.60
CA GLN A 65 12.10 -4.13 -2.86
C GLN A 65 13.21 -3.52 -2.01
N PRO A 66 13.38 -3.92 -0.75
CA PRO A 66 14.50 -3.52 0.09
C PRO A 66 15.84 -3.87 -0.55
N THR A 67 16.85 -3.00 -0.37
CA THR A 67 18.25 -3.36 -0.62
C THR A 67 18.74 -4.26 0.50
N GLU A 68 18.35 -3.94 1.74
CA GLU A 68 18.64 -4.75 2.93
C GLU A 68 17.44 -4.69 3.89
N GLY A 69 17.35 -5.69 4.78
CA GLY A 69 16.29 -5.78 5.76
C GLY A 69 15.05 -6.51 5.23
N GLN A 70 13.97 -6.47 5.99
CA GLN A 70 12.74 -7.22 5.73
C GLN A 70 11.50 -6.41 6.07
N ILE A 71 10.42 -6.73 5.38
CA ILE A 71 9.07 -6.24 5.69
C ILE A 71 8.18 -7.44 5.87
N LEU A 72 7.59 -7.56 7.04
CA LEU A 72 6.68 -8.65 7.37
C LEU A 72 5.25 -8.12 7.40
N LEU A 73 4.34 -8.85 6.78
CA LEU A 73 2.89 -8.65 6.88
C LEU A 73 2.30 -9.88 7.59
N HIS A 74 1.72 -9.67 8.78
CA HIS A 74 1.30 -10.75 9.69
C HIS A 74 2.40 -11.81 9.85
N GLY A 75 3.60 -11.40 10.23
CA GLY A 75 4.74 -12.27 10.49
C GLY A 75 5.40 -12.91 9.25
N LYS A 76 4.87 -12.69 8.04
CA LYS A 76 5.42 -13.26 6.80
C LYS A 76 6.15 -12.21 5.98
N ASP A 77 7.39 -12.49 5.58
CA ASP A 77 8.14 -11.62 4.68
C ASP A 77 7.41 -11.49 3.33
N ILE A 78 7.09 -10.25 2.95
CA ILE A 78 6.36 -9.94 1.71
C ILE A 78 7.17 -10.30 0.45
N TRP A 79 8.49 -10.41 0.57
CA TRP A 79 9.40 -10.74 -0.52
C TRP A 79 9.89 -12.20 -0.49
N ALA A 80 9.43 -13.03 0.45
CA ALA A 80 9.78 -14.46 0.50
C ALA A 80 9.44 -15.18 -0.81
N GLU A 81 8.34 -14.79 -1.46
CA GLU A 81 7.91 -15.28 -2.77
C GLU A 81 7.65 -14.12 -3.73
N PRO A 82 8.67 -13.58 -4.44
CA PRO A 82 8.53 -12.37 -5.27
C PRO A 82 7.42 -12.45 -6.33
N LYS A 83 7.10 -13.65 -6.82
CA LYS A 83 6.01 -13.88 -7.78
C LYS A 83 4.62 -13.61 -7.19
N LYS A 84 4.48 -13.65 -5.86
CA LYS A 84 3.24 -13.41 -5.14
C LYS A 84 3.12 -11.99 -4.57
N ILE A 85 4.04 -11.10 -4.88
CA ILE A 85 4.02 -9.71 -4.38
C ILE A 85 2.72 -8.96 -4.73
N ARG A 86 2.04 -9.40 -5.78
CA ARG A 86 0.72 -8.86 -6.15
C ARG A 86 -0.31 -9.06 -5.04
N ASP A 87 -0.27 -10.19 -4.31
CA ASP A 87 -1.20 -10.51 -3.23
C ASP A 87 -1.04 -9.54 -2.05
N VAL A 88 0.18 -9.05 -1.82
CA VAL A 88 0.45 -8.01 -0.82
C VAL A 88 -0.26 -6.71 -1.18
N ARG A 89 -0.24 -6.30 -2.45
CA ARG A 89 -0.89 -5.06 -2.94
C ARG A 89 -2.41 -5.10 -2.81
N PHE A 90 -3.01 -6.27 -2.78
CA PHE A 90 -4.44 -6.43 -2.49
C PHE A 90 -4.79 -6.30 -1.00
N ARG A 91 -3.78 -6.40 -0.12
CA ARG A 91 -3.95 -6.32 1.34
C ARG A 91 -3.46 -5.00 1.92
N VAL A 92 -2.50 -4.34 1.26
CA VAL A 92 -1.91 -3.07 1.67
C VAL A 92 -2.19 -2.02 0.60
N GLY A 93 -3.25 -1.25 0.80
CA GLY A 93 -3.61 -0.14 -0.08
C GLY A 93 -2.62 1.03 0.05
N LEU A 94 -2.35 1.70 -1.05
CA LEU A 94 -1.50 2.89 -1.10
C LEU A 94 -2.24 4.04 -1.78
N VAL A 95 -2.32 5.17 -1.09
CA VAL A 95 -2.78 6.44 -1.67
C VAL A 95 -1.55 7.32 -1.93
N PHE A 96 -1.36 7.75 -3.16
CA PHE A 96 -0.23 8.61 -3.54
C PHE A 96 -0.50 10.09 -3.22
N GLN A 97 0.54 10.89 -3.26
CA GLN A 97 0.48 12.33 -2.91
C GLN A 97 -0.49 13.12 -3.80
N TYR A 98 -0.66 12.72 -5.06
CA TYR A 98 -1.57 13.34 -6.04
C TYR A 98 -2.47 12.24 -6.63
N PRO A 99 -3.47 11.77 -5.84
CA PRO A 99 -4.28 10.62 -6.25
C PRO A 99 -5.11 10.89 -7.51
N GLU A 100 -5.42 12.16 -7.82
CA GLU A 100 -6.13 12.56 -9.03
C GLU A 100 -5.41 12.17 -10.32
N TYR A 101 -4.09 12.02 -10.33
CA TYR A 101 -3.34 11.53 -11.50
C TYR A 101 -3.49 10.03 -11.73
N GLN A 102 -4.16 9.33 -10.83
CA GLN A 102 -4.43 7.89 -10.98
C GLN A 102 -5.82 7.60 -11.55
N LEU A 103 -6.65 8.63 -11.68
CA LEU A 103 -7.96 8.50 -12.32
C LEU A 103 -7.74 8.37 -13.83
N PHE A 104 -8.36 7.36 -14.45
CA PHE A 104 -8.20 7.11 -15.88
C PHE A 104 -9.47 6.56 -16.55
N GLU A 105 -10.47 6.18 -15.78
CA GLU A 105 -11.71 5.63 -16.29
C GLU A 105 -12.76 6.72 -16.60
N GLU A 106 -13.75 6.37 -17.40
CA GLU A 106 -14.81 7.28 -17.82
C GLU A 106 -15.79 7.63 -16.69
N THR A 107 -15.99 6.71 -15.75
CA THR A 107 -16.90 6.89 -14.63
C THR A 107 -16.25 6.52 -13.30
N VAL A 108 -16.76 7.12 -12.23
CA VAL A 108 -16.35 6.79 -10.85
C VAL A 108 -16.52 5.30 -10.56
N TYR A 109 -17.63 4.70 -11.05
CA TYR A 109 -17.87 3.27 -10.91
C TYR A 109 -16.74 2.44 -11.52
N LYS A 110 -16.34 2.73 -12.76
CA LYS A 110 -15.31 1.97 -13.48
C LYS A 110 -13.95 2.12 -12.80
N ASP A 111 -13.60 3.32 -12.33
CA ASP A 111 -12.34 3.57 -11.60
C ASP A 111 -12.28 2.76 -10.30
N ILE A 112 -13.36 2.76 -9.50
CA ILE A 112 -13.44 1.94 -8.29
C ILE A 112 -13.40 0.44 -8.64
N ALA A 113 -14.10 0.02 -9.71
CA ALA A 113 -14.19 -1.37 -10.14
C ALA A 113 -12.83 -1.96 -10.56
N PHE A 114 -11.89 -1.14 -11.00
CA PHE A 114 -10.58 -1.59 -11.49
C PHE A 114 -9.83 -2.45 -10.47
N GLY A 115 -9.82 -2.03 -9.20
CA GLY A 115 -9.19 -2.78 -8.12
C GLY A 115 -9.79 -4.18 -7.91
N PRO A 116 -11.08 -4.30 -7.58
CA PRO A 116 -11.76 -5.57 -7.38
C PRO A 116 -11.76 -6.48 -8.63
N ALA A 117 -11.89 -5.91 -9.83
CA ALA A 117 -11.78 -6.67 -11.08
C ALA A 117 -10.39 -7.31 -11.24
N ASN A 118 -9.33 -6.62 -10.86
CA ASN A 118 -7.99 -7.16 -10.82
C ASN A 118 -7.80 -8.28 -9.78
N GLN A 119 -8.66 -8.35 -8.76
CA GLN A 119 -8.74 -9.47 -7.82
C GLN A 119 -9.53 -10.66 -8.37
N GLY A 120 -10.09 -10.55 -9.57
CA GLY A 120 -10.89 -11.58 -10.23
C GLY A 120 -12.38 -11.51 -9.94
N LYS A 121 -12.88 -10.47 -9.25
CA LYS A 121 -14.30 -10.28 -9.00
C LYS A 121 -15.03 -9.91 -10.28
N THR A 122 -16.24 -10.46 -10.46
CA THR A 122 -17.09 -10.22 -11.64
C THR A 122 -18.57 -10.15 -11.25
N GLY A 123 -19.41 -9.61 -12.14
CA GLY A 123 -20.86 -9.59 -11.94
C GLY A 123 -21.29 -8.94 -10.63
N GLU A 124 -22.19 -9.59 -9.91
CA GLU A 124 -22.76 -9.09 -8.65
C GLU A 124 -21.72 -8.90 -7.56
N GLU A 125 -20.68 -9.74 -7.49
CA GLU A 125 -19.61 -9.62 -6.52
C GLU A 125 -18.78 -8.35 -6.76
N LEU A 126 -18.55 -8.01 -8.02
CA LEU A 126 -17.87 -6.78 -8.41
C LEU A 126 -18.71 -5.55 -8.05
N ASP A 127 -19.99 -5.54 -8.43
CA ASP A 127 -20.91 -4.43 -8.11
C ASP A 127 -21.02 -4.20 -6.61
N HIS A 128 -21.18 -5.26 -5.83
CA HIS A 128 -21.21 -5.18 -4.37
C HIS A 128 -19.92 -4.55 -3.81
N ALA A 129 -18.75 -4.99 -4.27
CA ALA A 129 -17.46 -4.47 -3.81
C ALA A 129 -17.29 -2.97 -4.14
N VAL A 130 -17.75 -2.54 -5.33
CA VAL A 130 -17.71 -1.13 -5.74
C VAL A 130 -18.60 -0.27 -4.84
N ARG A 131 -19.85 -0.69 -4.61
CA ARG A 131 -20.80 0.08 -3.80
C ARG A 131 -20.41 0.14 -2.34
N GLU A 132 -19.89 -0.94 -1.77
CA GLU A 132 -19.37 -0.96 -0.41
C GLU A 132 -18.17 0.00 -0.26
N ALA A 133 -17.21 -0.03 -1.18
CA ALA A 133 -16.07 0.89 -1.16
C ALA A 133 -16.52 2.35 -1.28
N ALA A 134 -17.44 2.65 -2.21
CA ALA A 134 -18.00 3.98 -2.39
C ALA A 134 -18.69 4.49 -1.11
N LYS A 135 -19.50 3.65 -0.48
CA LYS A 135 -20.22 3.97 0.77
C LYS A 135 -19.25 4.29 1.91
N LEU A 136 -18.17 3.52 2.05
CA LEU A 136 -17.16 3.74 3.11
C LEU A 136 -16.52 5.12 3.04
N VAL A 137 -16.39 5.70 1.84
CA VAL A 137 -15.80 7.03 1.63
C VAL A 137 -16.85 8.12 1.35
N GLY A 138 -18.14 7.80 1.48
CA GLY A 138 -19.22 8.76 1.36
C GLY A 138 -19.61 9.13 -0.09
N ILE A 139 -19.20 8.35 -1.09
CA ILE A 139 -19.65 8.49 -2.48
C ILE A 139 -21.08 7.93 -2.59
N ARG A 140 -22.00 8.74 -3.11
CA ARG A 140 -23.40 8.35 -3.29
C ARG A 140 -23.60 7.64 -4.62
N ASP A 141 -24.60 6.76 -4.70
CA ASP A 141 -24.89 5.97 -5.91
C ASP A 141 -25.08 6.85 -7.17
N GLU A 142 -25.71 8.01 -7.02
CA GLU A 142 -25.90 8.97 -8.12
C GLU A 142 -24.59 9.57 -8.68
N GLN A 143 -23.48 9.41 -7.96
CA GLN A 143 -22.17 9.90 -8.39
C GLN A 143 -21.37 8.82 -9.14
N LEU A 144 -21.76 7.55 -9.01
CA LEU A 144 -21.03 6.42 -9.61
C LEU A 144 -20.96 6.49 -11.13
N GLU A 145 -22.03 6.98 -11.77
CA GLU A 145 -22.11 7.11 -13.23
C GLU A 145 -21.52 8.43 -13.77
N LYS A 146 -21.06 9.31 -12.88
CA LYS A 146 -20.43 10.57 -13.27
C LYS A 146 -18.96 10.37 -13.64
N SER A 147 -18.43 11.30 -14.44
CA SER A 147 -16.98 11.37 -14.68
C SER A 147 -16.25 11.64 -13.37
N PRO A 148 -15.11 11.00 -13.13
CA PRO A 148 -14.26 11.29 -11.97
C PRO A 148 -13.51 12.63 -12.11
N PHE A 149 -13.55 13.26 -13.29
CA PHE A 149 -12.89 14.52 -13.63
C PHE A 149 -13.77 15.75 -13.44
#